data_494193c8d679d2e92a2ffa64a43ec885
#
_entry.id   494193c8d679d2e92a2ffa64a43ec885
#
_cell.length_a   1.000
_cell.length_b   1.000
_cell.length_c   1.000
_cell.angle_alpha   90.00
_cell.angle_beta   90.00
_cell.angle_gamma   90.00
#
_symmetry.space_group_name_H-M   'P 1'
#
loop_
_entity.id
_entity.type
_entity.pdbx_description
1 polymer ?
#
loop_
_entity_poly.entity_id
_entity_poly.type
_entity_poly.pdbx_seq_one_letter_code
_entity_poly.pdbx_strand_id
1 'polypeptide(L)'
;MNNNTGLKVSVLMLTYNQERYINEAIRSVMLQETNFPFELVIGNDASTDCTGTICADWQKKYPEQIVLFNRKKNLGLQQNFIQTYAQCRGQYIAICEGDDFWTDKRKLQIQADFLDTHPDYSTCFHRVINYYEDRGTKSLSNGGQKQDTDISDLARSNYISNVSALFRRGLFGELPEWFARVSTYDYAIHLLNAQFGKIHYIKRPMAVYRQHGKAIWSEAGTDRKLDIALVVDRKSTRLN
;
A
#
# COMPACT_ATOMS: atom_id res chain seq x y z
N MET A 1 5.32 16.75 -19.10
CA MET A 1 4.99 15.86 -20.24
C MET A 1 4.18 14.71 -19.70
N ASN A 2 2.88 14.65 -20.02
CA ASN A 2 2.01 13.55 -19.60
C ASN A 2 2.36 12.31 -20.45
N ASN A 3 3.24 11.46 -19.94
CA ASN A 3 3.40 10.13 -20.50
C ASN A 3 2.16 9.30 -20.13
N ASN A 4 1.10 9.44 -20.91
CA ASN A 4 -0.07 8.56 -20.81
C ASN A 4 0.34 7.17 -21.32
N THR A 5 0.91 6.35 -20.45
CA THR A 5 1.36 4.98 -20.77
C THR A 5 0.18 4.02 -20.95
N GLY A 6 -1.06 4.48 -20.84
CA GLY A 6 -2.26 3.64 -20.78
C GLY A 6 -2.37 2.83 -19.48
N LEU A 7 -1.34 2.89 -18.64
CA LEU A 7 -1.26 2.11 -17.40
C LEU A 7 -2.20 2.68 -16.34
N LYS A 8 -3.16 1.88 -15.88
CA LYS A 8 -4.18 2.33 -14.95
C LYS A 8 -3.74 2.26 -13.50
N VAL A 9 -3.14 1.14 -13.09
CA VAL A 9 -2.75 0.88 -11.71
C VAL A 9 -1.29 0.44 -11.65
N SER A 10 -0.53 1.02 -10.73
CA SER A 10 0.71 0.43 -10.23
C SER A 10 0.45 -0.22 -8.88
N VAL A 11 0.74 -1.50 -8.76
CA VAL A 11 0.76 -2.20 -7.47
C VAL A 11 2.16 -2.04 -6.89
N LEU A 12 2.28 -1.36 -5.75
CA LEU A 12 3.53 -1.18 -5.03
C LEU A 12 3.68 -2.31 -4.00
N MET A 13 4.80 -3.03 -4.07
CA MET A 13 5.12 -4.11 -3.15
C MET A 13 6.51 -3.89 -2.55
N LEU A 14 6.58 -3.76 -1.22
CA LEU A 14 7.83 -3.74 -0.49
C LEU A 14 8.08 -5.12 0.13
N THR A 15 9.33 -5.55 0.14
CA THR A 15 9.70 -6.84 0.74
C THR A 15 11.11 -6.81 1.31
N TYR A 16 11.29 -7.50 2.44
CA TYR A 16 12.58 -7.76 3.07
C TYR A 16 12.52 -9.04 3.91
N ASN A 17 13.30 -10.08 3.53
CA ASN A 17 13.35 -11.38 4.21
C ASN A 17 11.97 -12.03 4.42
N GLN A 18 11.20 -12.13 3.34
CA GLN A 18 9.83 -12.66 3.33
C GLN A 18 9.69 -13.88 2.40
N GLU A 19 10.72 -14.74 2.28
CA GLU A 19 10.71 -15.91 1.40
C GLU A 19 9.51 -16.85 1.61
N ARG A 20 8.94 -16.90 2.82
CA ARG A 20 7.78 -17.72 3.16
C ARG A 20 6.47 -17.19 2.54
N TYR A 21 6.38 -15.89 2.27
CA TYR A 21 5.14 -15.20 1.93
C TYR A 21 5.12 -14.62 0.53
N ILE A 22 6.27 -14.12 0.07
CA ILE A 22 6.39 -13.30 -1.14
C ILE A 22 5.82 -13.99 -2.40
N ASN A 23 5.93 -15.31 -2.51
CA ASN A 23 5.38 -16.05 -3.64
C ASN A 23 3.86 -15.95 -3.70
N GLU A 24 3.17 -16.06 -2.56
CA GLU A 24 1.70 -15.91 -2.48
C GLU A 24 1.27 -14.46 -2.71
N ALA A 25 2.01 -13.49 -2.18
CA ALA A 25 1.78 -12.07 -2.39
C ALA A 25 1.81 -11.72 -3.91
N ILE A 26 2.91 -12.04 -4.60
CA ILE A 26 3.06 -11.79 -6.05
C ILE A 26 1.97 -12.53 -6.82
N ARG A 27 1.74 -13.82 -6.54
CA ARG A 27 0.71 -14.61 -7.22
C ARG A 27 -0.66 -13.96 -7.09
N SER A 28 -1.03 -13.46 -5.93
CA SER A 28 -2.34 -12.84 -5.68
C SER A 28 -2.57 -11.57 -6.51
N VAL A 29 -1.50 -10.80 -6.73
CA VAL A 29 -1.51 -9.62 -7.60
C VAL A 29 -1.61 -10.04 -9.08
N MET A 30 -0.80 -11.01 -9.51
CA MET A 30 -0.78 -11.45 -10.91
C MET A 30 -2.06 -12.19 -11.35
N LEU A 31 -2.89 -12.63 -10.41
CA LEU A 31 -4.20 -13.22 -10.65
C LEU A 31 -5.33 -12.19 -10.74
N GLN A 32 -5.06 -10.89 -10.68
CA GLN A 32 -6.09 -9.88 -10.82
C GLN A 32 -6.68 -9.84 -12.22
N GLU A 33 -8.00 -9.78 -12.28
CA GLU A 33 -8.81 -9.72 -13.50
C GLU A 33 -9.29 -8.28 -13.70
N THR A 34 -8.71 -7.57 -14.68
CA THR A 34 -9.00 -6.17 -15.00
C THR A 34 -9.22 -5.97 -16.49
N ASN A 35 -10.02 -4.97 -16.86
CA ASN A 35 -10.19 -4.51 -18.24
C ASN A 35 -9.20 -3.41 -18.64
N PHE A 36 -8.20 -3.16 -17.81
CA PHE A 36 -7.14 -2.18 -18.01
C PHE A 36 -5.77 -2.78 -17.66
N PRO A 37 -4.68 -2.24 -18.20
CA PRO A 37 -3.33 -2.68 -17.86
C PRO A 37 -2.93 -2.20 -16.45
N PHE A 38 -2.22 -3.07 -15.73
CA PHE A 38 -1.57 -2.76 -14.46
C PHE A 38 -0.14 -3.29 -14.44
N GLU A 39 0.69 -2.73 -13.57
CA GLU A 39 2.05 -3.21 -13.28
C GLU A 39 2.20 -3.56 -11.80
N LEU A 40 3.15 -4.44 -11.51
CA LEU A 40 3.63 -4.73 -10.16
C LEU A 40 5.06 -4.21 -10.02
N VAL A 41 5.25 -3.23 -9.12
CA VAL A 41 6.56 -2.62 -8.84
C VAL A 41 7.04 -3.13 -7.48
N ILE A 42 8.09 -3.95 -7.49
CA ILE A 42 8.63 -4.61 -6.31
C ILE A 42 9.93 -3.92 -5.86
N GLY A 43 9.96 -3.45 -4.63
CA GLY A 43 11.18 -2.99 -3.96
C GLY A 43 11.69 -4.05 -2.97
N ASN A 44 12.62 -4.91 -3.40
CA ASN A 44 13.30 -5.85 -2.50
C ASN A 44 14.49 -5.16 -1.85
N ASP A 45 14.44 -4.98 -0.53
CA ASP A 45 15.38 -4.17 0.25
C ASP A 45 16.62 -4.96 0.70
N ALA A 46 17.33 -5.56 -0.27
CA ALA A 46 18.53 -6.37 -0.05
C ALA A 46 18.27 -7.58 0.87
N SER A 47 17.20 -8.35 0.60
CA SER A 47 16.92 -9.58 1.33
C SER A 47 18.10 -10.56 1.26
N THR A 48 18.36 -11.23 2.38
CA THR A 48 19.44 -12.21 2.53
C THR A 48 18.97 -13.66 2.42
N ASP A 49 17.64 -13.86 2.39
CA ASP A 49 16.97 -15.13 2.14
C ASP A 49 16.59 -15.31 0.65
N CYS A 50 15.75 -16.29 0.33
CA CYS A 50 15.33 -16.56 -1.06
C CYS A 50 14.34 -15.54 -1.64
N THR A 51 13.93 -14.49 -0.91
CA THR A 51 12.97 -13.48 -1.36
C THR A 51 13.36 -12.87 -2.72
N GLY A 52 14.62 -12.43 -2.85
CA GLY A 52 15.11 -11.81 -4.09
C GLY A 52 15.09 -12.76 -5.29
N THR A 53 15.42 -14.03 -5.09
CA THR A 53 15.37 -15.05 -6.13
C THR A 53 13.95 -15.31 -6.60
N ILE A 54 12.99 -15.45 -5.66
CA ILE A 54 11.57 -15.66 -5.97
C ILE A 54 11.02 -14.47 -6.79
N CYS A 55 11.33 -13.23 -6.37
CA CYS A 55 10.92 -12.04 -7.12
C CYS A 55 11.49 -12.02 -8.55
N ALA A 56 12.76 -12.39 -8.72
CA ALA A 56 13.42 -12.43 -10.03
C ALA A 56 12.80 -13.50 -10.94
N ASP A 57 12.40 -14.64 -10.41
CA ASP A 57 11.75 -15.69 -11.20
C ASP A 57 10.34 -15.26 -11.64
N TRP A 58 9.59 -14.55 -10.81
CA TRP A 58 8.34 -13.95 -11.21
C TRP A 58 8.52 -12.87 -12.30
N GLN A 59 9.55 -12.00 -12.16
CA GLN A 59 9.86 -11.00 -13.19
C GLN A 59 10.22 -11.65 -14.53
N LYS A 60 11.01 -12.72 -14.54
CA LYS A 60 11.31 -13.48 -15.78
C LYS A 60 10.04 -14.01 -16.44
N LYS A 61 9.06 -14.45 -15.65
CA LYS A 61 7.79 -14.99 -16.15
C LYS A 61 6.86 -13.88 -16.69
N TYR A 62 6.92 -12.67 -16.14
CA TYR A 62 6.07 -11.54 -16.52
C TYR A 62 6.91 -10.25 -16.73
N PRO A 63 7.84 -10.24 -17.71
CA PRO A 63 8.82 -9.16 -17.87
C PRO A 63 8.21 -7.81 -18.21
N GLU A 64 7.05 -7.80 -18.88
CA GLU A 64 6.34 -6.56 -19.25
C GLU A 64 5.47 -5.98 -18.12
N GLN A 65 5.20 -6.78 -17.10
CA GLN A 65 4.23 -6.43 -16.06
C GLN A 65 4.86 -6.28 -14.68
N ILE A 66 6.01 -6.93 -14.42
CA ILE A 66 6.72 -6.84 -13.13
C ILE A 66 7.99 -6.04 -13.31
N VAL A 67 8.11 -4.96 -12.53
CA VAL A 67 9.32 -4.13 -12.39
C VAL A 67 9.94 -4.43 -11.04
N LEU A 68 11.14 -5.02 -11.02
CA LEU A 68 11.84 -5.44 -9.81
C LEU A 68 13.06 -4.56 -9.55
N PHE A 69 13.12 -3.97 -8.36
CA PHE A 69 14.30 -3.30 -7.83
C PHE A 69 14.94 -4.18 -6.74
N ASN A 70 15.91 -4.98 -7.14
CA ASN A 70 16.72 -5.80 -6.23
C ASN A 70 17.85 -4.94 -5.67
N ARG A 71 17.68 -4.37 -4.48
CA ARG A 71 18.65 -3.44 -3.88
C ARG A 71 19.93 -4.19 -3.49
N LYS A 72 21.07 -3.53 -3.63
CA LYS A 72 22.39 -4.06 -3.20
C LYS A 72 22.67 -3.83 -1.71
N LYS A 73 21.94 -2.88 -1.10
CA LYS A 73 22.07 -2.48 0.30
C LYS A 73 20.67 -2.25 0.87
N ASN A 74 20.46 -2.67 2.10
CA ASN A 74 19.24 -2.37 2.85
C ASN A 74 19.14 -0.85 3.09
N LEU A 75 18.06 -0.26 2.62
CA LEU A 75 17.78 1.18 2.70
C LEU A 75 16.86 1.52 3.88
N GLY A 76 16.20 0.50 4.44
CA GLY A 76 15.11 0.65 5.38
C GLY A 76 13.78 0.97 4.72
N LEU A 77 12.70 0.73 5.45
CA LEU A 77 11.31 0.77 4.96
C LEU A 77 10.97 2.07 4.22
N GLN A 78 11.30 3.23 4.81
CA GLN A 78 10.98 4.56 4.27
C GLN A 78 11.66 4.82 2.93
N GLN A 79 12.97 4.62 2.87
CA GLN A 79 13.72 4.88 1.66
C GLN A 79 13.39 3.88 0.56
N ASN A 80 13.13 2.62 0.91
CA ASN A 80 12.65 1.64 -0.05
C ASN A 80 11.28 2.03 -0.60
N PHE A 81 10.35 2.50 0.25
CA PHE A 81 9.05 3.04 -0.21
C PHE A 81 9.24 4.21 -1.18
N ILE A 82 9.96 5.26 -0.77
CA ILE A 82 10.17 6.47 -1.57
C ILE A 82 10.70 6.13 -2.97
N GLN A 83 11.75 5.31 -3.03
CA GLN A 83 12.39 4.96 -4.29
C GLN A 83 11.53 4.02 -5.15
N THR A 84 10.72 3.14 -4.54
CA THR A 84 9.80 2.24 -5.26
C THR A 84 8.58 3.01 -5.75
N TYR A 85 8.00 3.88 -4.93
CA TYR A 85 6.89 4.77 -5.30
C TYR A 85 7.22 5.65 -6.50
N ALA A 86 8.45 6.21 -6.55
CA ALA A 86 8.91 7.04 -7.67
C ALA A 86 8.94 6.30 -9.01
N GLN A 87 8.95 4.97 -9.01
CA GLN A 87 8.94 4.14 -10.22
C GLN A 87 7.53 3.75 -10.68
N CYS A 88 6.52 3.98 -9.86
CA CYS A 88 5.13 3.69 -10.19
C CYS A 88 4.62 4.67 -11.26
N ARG A 89 4.03 4.14 -12.34
CA ARG A 89 3.59 4.92 -13.51
C ARG A 89 2.07 5.00 -13.65
N GLY A 90 1.33 4.13 -12.94
CA GLY A 90 -0.12 4.05 -13.02
C GLY A 90 -0.83 5.33 -12.57
N GLN A 91 -2.05 5.52 -13.02
CA GLN A 91 -2.94 6.60 -12.56
C GLN A 91 -3.30 6.45 -11.09
N TYR A 92 -3.42 5.20 -10.63
CA TYR A 92 -3.67 4.81 -9.25
C TYR A 92 -2.50 4.00 -8.69
N ILE A 93 -2.34 4.06 -7.36
CA ILE A 93 -1.44 3.19 -6.62
C ILE A 93 -2.27 2.28 -5.73
N ALA A 94 -2.07 0.98 -5.85
CA ALA A 94 -2.50 -0.02 -4.89
C ALA A 94 -1.31 -0.53 -4.09
N ILE A 95 -1.51 -0.92 -2.83
CA ILE A 95 -0.42 -1.47 -2.02
C ILE A 95 -0.72 -2.94 -1.71
N CYS A 96 0.30 -3.78 -1.86
CA CYS A 96 0.31 -5.16 -1.40
C CYS A 96 1.72 -5.49 -0.92
N GLU A 97 1.95 -5.53 0.39
CA GLU A 97 3.26 -5.85 0.95
C GLU A 97 3.58 -7.33 0.78
N GLY A 98 4.88 -7.67 0.82
CA GLY A 98 5.34 -9.02 0.47
C GLY A 98 4.93 -10.13 1.43
N ASP A 99 4.35 -9.79 2.60
CA ASP A 99 3.79 -10.73 3.58
C ASP A 99 2.26 -10.82 3.57
N ASP A 100 1.59 -9.94 2.80
CA ASP A 100 0.14 -9.92 2.63
C ASP A 100 -0.30 -10.53 1.29
N PHE A 101 -1.60 -10.77 1.12
CA PHE A 101 -2.11 -11.23 -0.18
C PHE A 101 -3.59 -10.87 -0.40
N TRP A 102 -3.96 -10.74 -1.68
CA TRP A 102 -5.33 -10.47 -2.08
C TRP A 102 -6.12 -11.78 -2.32
N THR A 103 -7.36 -11.78 -1.90
CA THR A 103 -8.26 -12.94 -1.99
C THR A 103 -9.33 -12.78 -3.07
N ASP A 104 -9.53 -11.56 -3.57
CA ASP A 104 -10.51 -11.25 -4.59
C ASP A 104 -9.82 -10.83 -5.88
N LYS A 105 -10.01 -11.59 -6.95
CA LYS A 105 -9.40 -11.32 -8.26
C LYS A 105 -9.90 -10.04 -8.91
N ARG A 106 -11.00 -9.47 -8.47
CA ARG A 106 -11.57 -8.23 -8.99
C ARG A 106 -11.29 -7.00 -8.12
N LYS A 107 -10.42 -7.12 -7.11
CA LYS A 107 -10.09 -6.02 -6.20
C LYS A 107 -9.67 -4.76 -6.96
N LEU A 108 -8.70 -4.86 -7.87
CA LEU A 108 -8.23 -3.71 -8.65
C LEU A 108 -9.33 -3.11 -9.52
N GLN A 109 -10.11 -3.95 -10.19
CA GLN A 109 -11.22 -3.49 -11.02
C GLN A 109 -12.25 -2.72 -10.19
N ILE A 110 -12.72 -3.29 -9.09
CA ILE A 110 -13.75 -2.68 -8.23
C ILE A 110 -13.29 -1.32 -7.69
N GLN A 111 -12.05 -1.22 -7.24
CA GLN A 111 -11.53 0.01 -6.65
C GLN A 111 -11.22 1.08 -7.70
N ALA A 112 -10.70 0.70 -8.87
CA ALA A 112 -10.45 1.62 -9.96
C ALA A 112 -11.77 2.19 -10.54
N ASP A 113 -12.77 1.33 -10.77
CA ASP A 113 -14.10 1.74 -11.24
C ASP A 113 -14.76 2.74 -10.28
N PHE A 114 -14.60 2.50 -8.97
CA PHE A 114 -15.10 3.45 -7.97
C PHE A 114 -14.43 4.81 -8.12
N LEU A 115 -13.11 4.86 -8.11
CA LEU A 115 -12.41 6.15 -8.24
C LEU A 115 -12.64 6.81 -9.60
N ASP A 116 -12.77 6.06 -10.69
CA ASP A 116 -13.07 6.64 -12.01
C ASP A 116 -14.39 7.42 -12.04
N THR A 117 -15.39 6.90 -11.35
CA THR A 117 -16.75 7.49 -11.31
C THR A 117 -16.95 8.51 -10.18
N HIS A 118 -16.00 8.62 -9.25
CA HIS A 118 -16.09 9.52 -8.08
C HIS A 118 -14.86 10.42 -7.97
N PRO A 119 -14.77 11.51 -8.75
CA PRO A 119 -13.59 12.38 -8.79
C PRO A 119 -13.30 13.13 -7.48
N ASP A 120 -14.27 13.26 -6.59
CA ASP A 120 -14.16 13.88 -5.27
C ASP A 120 -13.54 12.95 -4.20
N TYR A 121 -13.23 11.71 -4.56
CA TYR A 121 -12.51 10.77 -3.69
C TYR A 121 -11.04 10.64 -4.12
N SER A 122 -10.15 10.76 -3.15
CA SER A 122 -8.70 10.56 -3.34
C SER A 122 -8.27 9.12 -3.14
N THR A 123 -8.96 8.41 -2.27
CA THR A 123 -8.62 7.05 -1.80
C THR A 123 -9.87 6.20 -1.64
N CYS A 124 -9.77 4.93 -1.95
CA CYS A 124 -10.70 3.92 -1.47
C CYS A 124 -9.93 2.75 -0.84
N PHE A 125 -10.54 2.15 0.17
CA PHE A 125 -9.99 0.97 0.85
C PHE A 125 -11.11 -0.02 1.15
N HIS A 126 -10.75 -1.23 1.56
CA HIS A 126 -11.76 -2.25 1.81
C HIS A 126 -11.52 -2.98 3.13
N ARG A 127 -12.52 -3.77 3.55
CA ARG A 127 -12.39 -4.68 4.67
C ARG A 127 -11.30 -5.71 4.41
N VAL A 128 -10.54 -6.07 5.43
CA VAL A 128 -9.54 -7.13 5.36
C VAL A 128 -9.87 -8.27 6.34
N ILE A 129 -9.29 -9.42 6.05
CA ILE A 129 -9.23 -10.55 6.98
C ILE A 129 -7.88 -10.43 7.69
N ASN A 130 -7.89 -10.13 8.99
CA ASN A 130 -6.69 -10.21 9.82
C ASN A 130 -6.40 -11.69 10.09
N TYR A 131 -5.20 -12.15 9.76
CA TYR A 131 -4.75 -13.51 10.03
C TYR A 131 -3.60 -13.48 11.05
N TYR A 132 -3.87 -13.97 12.24
CA TYR A 132 -2.90 -14.08 13.34
C TYR A 132 -2.18 -15.43 13.22
N GLU A 133 -0.98 -15.42 12.65
CA GLU A 133 -0.26 -16.65 12.31
C GLU A 133 0.13 -17.46 13.56
N ASP A 134 0.51 -16.78 14.65
CA ASP A 134 0.86 -17.39 15.94
C ASP A 134 -0.27 -18.20 16.57
N ARG A 135 -1.51 -17.82 16.30
CA ARG A 135 -2.74 -18.43 16.86
C ARG A 135 -3.52 -19.25 15.85
N GLY A 136 -3.19 -19.15 14.56
CA GLY A 136 -3.96 -19.74 13.48
C GLY A 136 -5.39 -19.18 13.37
N THR A 137 -5.67 -17.98 13.94
CA THR A 137 -7.01 -17.40 14.00
C THR A 137 -7.20 -16.28 12.98
N LYS A 138 -8.46 -16.03 12.62
CA LYS A 138 -8.84 -14.95 11.68
C LYS A 138 -9.92 -14.07 12.29
N SER A 139 -9.87 -12.77 11.98
CA SER A 139 -10.93 -11.82 12.29
C SER A 139 -11.17 -10.87 11.13
N LEU A 140 -12.35 -10.25 11.07
CA LEU A 140 -12.63 -9.20 10.09
C LEU A 140 -12.29 -7.83 10.66
N SER A 141 -11.63 -6.99 9.87
CA SER A 141 -11.36 -5.59 10.24
C SER A 141 -12.61 -4.71 10.14
N ASN A 142 -12.58 -3.53 10.76
CA ASN A 142 -13.43 -2.37 10.45
C ASN A 142 -14.96 -2.65 10.46
N GLY A 143 -15.47 -3.42 11.42
CA GLY A 143 -16.89 -3.76 11.49
C GLY A 143 -17.83 -2.54 11.60
N GLY A 144 -17.41 -1.48 12.29
CA GLY A 144 -18.16 -0.24 12.51
C GLY A 144 -17.70 0.95 11.66
N GLN A 145 -16.85 0.74 10.65
CA GLN A 145 -16.30 1.82 9.83
C GLN A 145 -17.39 2.55 9.04
N LYS A 146 -17.38 3.90 9.09
CA LYS A 146 -18.18 4.75 8.21
C LYS A 146 -17.80 4.50 6.76
N GLN A 147 -18.77 4.56 5.86
CA GLN A 147 -18.53 4.30 4.44
C GLN A 147 -17.72 5.43 3.80
N ASP A 148 -18.03 6.67 4.12
CA ASP A 148 -17.34 7.85 3.61
C ASP A 148 -16.76 8.65 4.77
N THR A 149 -15.50 9.01 4.63
CA THR A 149 -14.73 9.74 5.65
C THR A 149 -13.83 10.77 4.96
N ASP A 150 -13.21 11.62 5.77
CA ASP A 150 -12.28 12.65 5.32
C ASP A 150 -10.97 12.63 6.14
N ILE A 151 -10.12 13.62 5.90
CA ILE A 151 -8.86 13.79 6.61
C ILE A 151 -9.05 13.95 8.12
N SER A 152 -10.15 14.58 8.57
CA SER A 152 -10.41 14.80 9.99
C SER A 152 -10.73 13.50 10.72
N ASP A 153 -11.48 12.59 10.06
CA ASP A 153 -11.72 11.24 10.58
C ASP A 153 -10.40 10.43 10.61
N LEU A 154 -9.60 10.50 9.54
CA LEU A 154 -8.34 9.76 9.45
C LEU A 154 -7.30 10.25 10.45
N ALA A 155 -7.22 11.56 10.70
CA ALA A 155 -6.29 12.14 11.68
C ALA A 155 -6.54 11.68 13.12
N ARG A 156 -7.78 11.28 13.44
CA ARG A 156 -8.12 10.75 14.78
C ARG A 156 -7.65 9.31 14.98
N SER A 157 -7.62 8.51 13.92
CA SER A 157 -7.23 7.10 13.99
C SER A 157 -6.91 6.56 12.61
N ASN A 158 -5.77 5.85 12.47
CA ASN A 158 -5.48 5.10 11.26
C ASN A 158 -6.34 3.82 11.21
N TYR A 159 -7.37 3.85 10.37
CA TYR A 159 -8.28 2.74 10.13
C TYR A 159 -8.06 2.03 8.77
N ILE A 160 -7.10 2.50 7.97
CA ILE A 160 -6.80 1.94 6.65
C ILE A 160 -5.72 0.88 6.78
N SER A 161 -6.07 -0.38 6.57
CA SER A 161 -5.08 -1.44 6.39
C SER A 161 -4.39 -1.25 5.04
N ASN A 162 -3.07 -1.17 5.02
CA ASN A 162 -2.28 -0.79 3.85
C ASN A 162 -2.58 -1.67 2.62
N VAL A 163 -2.65 -3.00 2.81
CA VAL A 163 -2.97 -3.99 1.78
C VAL A 163 -4.35 -3.77 1.10
N SER A 164 -5.24 -2.99 1.74
CA SER A 164 -6.58 -2.69 1.22
C SER A 164 -6.66 -1.43 0.38
N ALA A 165 -5.67 -0.54 0.47
CA ALA A 165 -5.73 0.78 -0.11
C ALA A 165 -5.52 0.79 -1.64
N LEU A 166 -6.26 1.70 -2.31
CA LEU A 166 -5.99 2.19 -3.66
C LEU A 166 -6.26 3.68 -3.67
N PHE A 167 -5.30 4.48 -4.16
CA PHE A 167 -5.39 5.93 -4.15
C PHE A 167 -4.86 6.56 -5.45
N ARG A 168 -5.25 7.80 -5.71
CA ARG A 168 -4.82 8.56 -6.87
C ARG A 168 -3.34 8.93 -6.75
N ARG A 169 -2.56 8.70 -7.80
CA ARG A 169 -1.17 9.12 -7.86
C ARG A 169 -1.04 10.61 -8.21
N GLY A 170 -0.10 11.28 -7.57
CA GLY A 170 0.33 12.63 -7.95
C GLY A 170 -0.52 13.78 -7.44
N LEU A 171 -1.49 13.55 -6.55
CA LEU A 171 -2.33 14.62 -5.99
C LEU A 171 -1.54 15.65 -5.21
N PHE A 172 -0.51 15.24 -4.48
CA PHE A 172 0.34 16.10 -3.66
C PHE A 172 1.68 16.44 -4.33
N GLY A 173 1.86 16.08 -5.61
CA GLY A 173 3.14 16.28 -6.32
C GLY A 173 4.24 15.34 -5.84
N GLU A 174 5.38 15.90 -5.46
CA GLU A 174 6.51 15.15 -4.89
C GLU A 174 6.28 14.86 -3.40
N LEU A 175 6.88 13.77 -2.93
CA LEU A 175 6.85 13.45 -1.49
C LEU A 175 7.62 14.53 -0.71
N PRO A 176 7.03 15.12 0.33
CA PRO A 176 7.70 16.18 1.10
C PRO A 176 8.91 15.61 1.85
N GLU A 177 9.94 16.45 2.08
CA GLU A 177 11.19 16.06 2.76
C GLU A 177 10.97 15.37 4.11
N TRP A 178 9.93 15.79 4.86
CA TRP A 178 9.62 15.18 6.15
C TRP A 178 9.18 13.72 6.04
N PHE A 179 8.67 13.29 4.88
CA PHE A 179 8.20 11.92 4.66
C PHE A 179 9.30 10.87 4.89
N ALA A 180 10.55 11.22 4.61
CA ALA A 180 11.70 10.35 4.88
C ALA A 180 12.00 10.14 6.37
N ARG A 181 11.39 10.95 7.26
CA ARG A 181 11.65 10.94 8.71
C ARG A 181 10.53 10.30 9.53
N VAL A 182 9.40 9.94 8.90
CA VAL A 182 8.30 9.29 9.62
C VAL A 182 8.64 7.84 9.92
N SER A 183 8.11 7.32 11.01
CA SER A 183 8.35 5.93 11.44
C SER A 183 7.62 4.91 10.55
N THR A 184 6.47 5.31 9.97
CA THR A 184 5.65 4.46 9.09
C THR A 184 5.17 5.25 7.89
N TYR A 185 5.38 4.73 6.69
CA TYR A 185 5.00 5.42 5.46
C TYR A 185 3.50 5.34 5.16
N ASP A 186 2.84 4.27 5.60
CA ASP A 186 1.45 3.95 5.29
C ASP A 186 0.47 5.01 5.76
N TYR A 187 0.52 5.34 7.04
CA TYR A 187 -0.33 6.41 7.58
C TYR A 187 -0.02 7.77 6.96
N ALA A 188 1.26 8.08 6.77
CA ALA A 188 1.69 9.33 6.17
C ALA A 188 1.19 9.50 4.73
N ILE A 189 1.26 8.45 3.90
CA ILE A 189 0.78 8.52 2.50
C ILE A 189 -0.74 8.64 2.44
N HIS A 190 -1.47 7.97 3.34
CA HIS A 190 -2.93 8.10 3.40
C HIS A 190 -3.36 9.50 3.82
N LEU A 191 -2.70 10.12 4.80
CA LEU A 191 -2.95 11.50 5.21
C LEU A 191 -2.63 12.51 4.10
N LEU A 192 -1.53 12.31 3.35
CA LEU A 192 -1.20 13.15 2.20
C LEU A 192 -2.30 13.11 1.14
N ASN A 193 -2.80 11.93 0.81
CA ASN A 193 -3.88 11.78 -0.17
C ASN A 193 -5.22 12.36 0.34
N ALA A 194 -5.54 12.17 1.62
CA ALA A 194 -6.80 12.63 2.21
C ALA A 194 -6.97 14.15 2.23
N GLN A 195 -5.88 14.93 2.00
CA GLN A 195 -5.97 16.39 1.82
C GLN A 195 -6.67 16.79 0.51
N PHE A 196 -6.74 15.89 -0.46
CA PHE A 196 -7.21 16.17 -1.83
C PHE A 196 -8.54 15.51 -2.17
N GLY A 197 -9.20 14.87 -1.22
CA GLY A 197 -10.50 14.25 -1.45
C GLY A 197 -10.94 13.33 -0.33
N LYS A 198 -12.17 12.87 -0.44
CA LYS A 198 -12.77 11.92 0.50
C LYS A 198 -12.13 10.54 0.42
N ILE A 199 -12.41 9.74 1.42
CA ILE A 199 -11.98 8.34 1.55
C ILE A 199 -13.22 7.46 1.56
N HIS A 200 -13.26 6.44 0.69
CA HIS A 200 -14.37 5.51 0.62
C HIS A 200 -14.03 4.12 1.17
N TYR A 201 -14.94 3.56 1.95
CA TYR A 201 -14.80 2.21 2.52
C TYR A 201 -15.72 1.21 1.83
N ILE A 202 -15.14 0.16 1.26
CA ILE A 202 -15.83 -0.96 0.65
C ILE A 202 -15.94 -2.10 1.68
N LYS A 203 -17.16 -2.46 2.07
CA LYS A 203 -17.39 -3.48 3.13
C LYS A 203 -16.97 -4.91 2.74
N ARG A 204 -16.65 -5.17 1.48
CA ARG A 204 -16.25 -6.48 0.97
C ARG A 204 -14.81 -6.80 1.40
N PRO A 205 -14.53 -7.94 2.06
CA PRO A 205 -13.16 -8.35 2.35
C PRO A 205 -12.51 -8.88 1.07
N MET A 206 -11.38 -8.27 0.67
CA MET A 206 -10.69 -8.59 -0.58
C MET A 206 -9.19 -8.88 -0.38
N ALA A 207 -8.69 -8.86 0.87
CA ALA A 207 -7.32 -9.19 1.20
C ALA A 207 -7.19 -9.84 2.58
N VAL A 208 -6.07 -10.52 2.78
CA VAL A 208 -5.60 -10.98 4.09
C VAL A 208 -4.43 -10.10 4.50
N TYR A 209 -4.56 -9.51 5.69
CA TYR A 209 -3.48 -8.85 6.41
C TYR A 209 -2.88 -9.84 7.40
N ARG A 210 -1.62 -10.23 7.18
CA ARG A 210 -0.91 -11.16 8.08
C ARG A 210 -0.34 -10.43 9.27
N GLN A 211 -0.53 -11.04 10.44
CA GLN A 211 0.11 -10.64 11.68
C GLN A 211 1.00 -11.80 12.15
N HIS A 212 2.30 -11.61 12.05
CA HIS A 212 3.31 -12.57 12.46
C HIS A 212 4.37 -11.87 13.32
N GLY A 213 5.12 -12.64 14.15
CA GLY A 213 6.02 -12.10 15.15
C GLY A 213 7.20 -11.25 14.62
N LYS A 214 7.43 -11.24 13.30
CA LYS A 214 8.45 -10.42 12.62
C LYS A 214 7.86 -9.19 11.91
N ALA A 215 6.56 -8.92 12.03
CA ALA A 215 5.95 -7.75 11.42
C ALA A 215 6.37 -6.48 12.17
N ILE A 216 6.76 -5.44 11.42
CA ILE A 216 7.26 -4.16 11.95
C ILE A 216 6.27 -3.51 12.94
N TRP A 217 4.96 -3.70 12.73
CA TRP A 217 3.91 -3.22 13.62
C TRP A 217 3.81 -3.97 14.94
N SER A 218 4.23 -5.23 15.01
CA SER A 218 4.23 -6.02 16.24
C SER A 218 5.27 -5.52 17.24
N GLU A 219 6.33 -4.87 16.75
CA GLU A 219 7.43 -4.33 17.55
C GLU A 219 7.30 -2.83 17.88
N ALA A 220 6.38 -2.12 17.22
CA ALA A 220 6.22 -0.68 17.40
C ALA A 220 5.43 -0.36 18.68
N GLY A 221 6.11 0.12 19.71
CA GLY A 221 5.52 0.67 20.93
C GLY A 221 4.61 1.90 20.66
N THR A 222 3.78 2.22 21.63
CA THR A 222 2.76 3.30 21.59
C THR A 222 3.33 4.68 21.21
N ASP A 223 4.60 4.96 21.52
CA ASP A 223 5.26 6.25 21.28
C ASP A 223 5.47 6.55 19.79
N ARG A 224 5.73 5.53 18.96
CA ARG A 224 5.89 5.73 17.52
C ARG A 224 4.60 6.14 16.80
N LYS A 225 3.43 5.86 17.37
CA LYS A 225 2.12 6.23 16.81
C LYS A 225 1.79 7.71 16.98
N LEU A 226 2.33 8.35 18.04
CA LEU A 226 2.12 9.76 18.34
C LEU A 226 2.94 10.72 17.47
N ASP A 227 4.15 10.34 17.06
CA ASP A 227 5.05 11.21 16.30
C ASP A 227 4.50 11.62 14.93
N ILE A 228 3.75 10.75 14.27
CA ILE A 228 3.17 11.03 12.94
C ILE A 228 2.03 12.05 13.04
N ALA A 229 1.14 11.90 14.02
CA ALA A 229 0.03 12.82 14.24
C ALA A 229 0.54 14.23 14.50
N LEU A 230 1.62 14.38 15.30
CA LEU A 230 2.24 15.67 15.62
C LEU A 230 2.93 16.35 14.42
N VAL A 231 3.50 15.59 13.49
CA VAL A 231 4.16 16.16 12.30
C VAL A 231 3.13 16.66 11.29
N VAL A 232 2.00 15.98 11.14
CA VAL A 232 0.92 16.37 10.23
C VAL A 232 0.16 17.58 10.78
N ASP A 233 -0.16 17.59 12.07
CA ASP A 233 -0.92 18.68 12.74
C ASP A 233 -0.14 20.02 12.69
N ARG A 234 1.17 20.02 12.95
CA ARG A 234 2.02 21.24 12.92
C ARG A 234 2.15 21.89 11.54
N LYS A 235 1.81 21.18 10.45
CA LYS A 235 1.93 21.72 9.08
C LYS A 235 0.58 22.04 8.46
N SER A 236 -0.50 21.35 8.82
CA SER A 236 -1.85 21.75 8.41
C SER A 236 -2.26 23.10 8.98
N THR A 237 -1.77 23.47 10.18
CA THR A 237 -1.98 24.80 10.79
C THR A 237 -1.13 25.94 10.19
N ARG A 238 -0.18 25.66 9.26
CA ARG A 238 0.63 26.69 8.58
C ARG A 238 0.19 26.97 7.14
N LEU A 239 -0.86 26.33 6.66
CA LEU A 239 -1.42 26.52 5.31
C LEU A 239 -2.74 27.32 5.30
N ASN A 240 -3.09 27.99 6.43
CA ASN A 240 -4.14 28.99 6.51
C ASN A 240 -3.55 30.39 6.75
#